data_25b0c89f8e1a053baa1d368d786c40c5
#
_entry.id   25b0c89f8e1a053baa1d368d786c40c5
#
_cell.length_a   1.000
_cell.length_b   1.000
_cell.length_c   1.000
_cell.angle_alpha   90.00
_cell.angle_beta   90.00
_cell.angle_gamma   90.00
#
_symmetry.space_group_name_H-M   'P 1'
#
loop_
_entity.id
_entity.type
_entity.pdbx_description
1 polymer ?
#
loop_
_entity_poly.entity_id
_entity_poly.type
_entity_poly.pdbx_seq_one_letter_code
_entity_poly.pdbx_strand_id
1 'polypeptide(L)'
;MAEWIEKLVSIVTPDSDTPIVAIDPEGLLLFPEARKRIVEKGFSITLTKPGIEARIAFELEARNRKAVILVVQGSWKPLPDIRLASTCVQVSFAVLFPFLDAKALSGLSYNSLCTLDGVRPYEQLGYDGTVRFLLENLYGVDLDALKKFQTRERVLAILLDVLFHQDAPNISILTLLKQLARPFWGVKAEELVIRESLLAYIRGLWKTKDSADCVLDFSDPLLSKVMNGLIVSGVITTEHTKKEATARFEVIIAYIDDRIPVIQNQQNDWFELAPLLGELGVLVHEIQNNTISDRYSDTISRLNQRFQGFVTSCYSSLYSLSGMRYPVTVTKVLDYMRAQNAHKKALIVIDGMNIWQWRML
;
A
#
# COMPACT_ATOMS: atom_id res chain seq x y z
N MET A 1 16.46 20.29 7.13
CA MET A 1 16.16 20.62 5.71
C MET A 1 16.65 19.44 4.90
N ALA A 2 15.97 19.07 3.83
CA ALA A 2 16.35 17.89 3.05
C ALA A 2 17.69 18.17 2.31
N GLU A 3 18.61 17.22 2.40
CA GLU A 3 19.96 17.30 1.81
C GLU A 3 19.88 17.39 0.28
N TRP A 4 18.92 16.69 -0.32
CA TRP A 4 18.70 16.69 -1.77
C TRP A 4 18.35 18.10 -2.32
N ILE A 5 17.62 18.93 -1.55
CA ILE A 5 17.32 20.32 -1.95
C ILE A 5 18.59 21.18 -1.91
N GLU A 6 19.40 21.07 -0.88
CA GLU A 6 20.66 21.84 -0.82
C GLU A 6 21.58 21.45 -1.98
N LYS A 7 21.63 20.16 -2.31
CA LYS A 7 22.35 19.64 -3.47
C LYS A 7 21.77 20.19 -4.79
N LEU A 8 20.42 20.14 -4.95
CA LEU A 8 19.73 20.71 -6.11
C LEU A 8 20.05 22.20 -6.28
N VAL A 9 19.91 22.97 -5.22
CA VAL A 9 20.18 24.41 -5.21
C VAL A 9 21.65 24.68 -5.51
N SER A 10 22.59 23.93 -4.97
CA SER A 10 24.03 24.10 -5.27
C SER A 10 24.35 23.85 -6.74
N ILE A 11 23.67 22.92 -7.40
CA ILE A 11 23.82 22.65 -8.84
C ILE A 11 23.36 23.84 -9.68
N VAL A 12 22.24 24.47 -9.32
CA VAL A 12 21.63 25.54 -10.11
C VAL A 12 22.08 26.96 -9.68
N THR A 13 22.85 27.07 -8.61
CA THR A 13 23.46 28.33 -8.18
C THR A 13 24.98 28.20 -8.11
N PRO A 14 25.65 27.78 -9.20
CA PRO A 14 27.12 27.78 -9.23
C PRO A 14 27.66 29.21 -9.10
N ASP A 15 28.88 29.33 -8.60
CA ASP A 15 29.57 30.61 -8.65
C ASP A 15 29.93 30.92 -10.11
N SER A 16 29.13 31.80 -10.72
CA SER A 16 29.20 32.08 -12.16
C SER A 16 28.90 33.55 -12.44
N ASP A 17 29.72 34.12 -13.29
CA ASP A 17 29.55 35.50 -13.80
C ASP A 17 28.52 35.62 -14.94
N THR A 18 27.95 34.49 -15.37
CA THR A 18 26.98 34.44 -16.47
C THR A 18 25.61 34.02 -15.97
N PRO A 19 24.51 34.37 -16.68
CA PRO A 19 23.19 33.85 -16.40
C PRO A 19 23.17 32.31 -16.42
N ILE A 20 22.30 31.72 -15.65
CA ILE A 20 22.20 30.23 -15.53
C ILE A 20 21.00 29.77 -16.34
N VAL A 21 21.23 28.73 -17.15
CA VAL A 21 20.17 28.02 -17.88
C VAL A 21 20.08 26.59 -17.31
N ALA A 22 19.06 26.35 -16.52
CA ALA A 22 18.81 25.04 -15.90
C ALA A 22 17.84 24.23 -16.76
N ILE A 23 18.27 23.07 -17.21
CA ILE A 23 17.42 22.12 -17.95
C ILE A 23 16.85 21.14 -16.93
N ASP A 24 15.52 21.17 -16.76
CA ASP A 24 14.79 20.41 -15.75
C ASP A 24 13.72 19.53 -16.40
N PRO A 25 14.09 18.35 -16.95
CA PRO A 25 13.15 17.45 -17.60
C PRO A 25 12.16 16.83 -16.66
N GLU A 26 12.48 16.76 -15.37
CA GLU A 26 11.71 16.05 -14.35
C GLU A 26 10.90 16.97 -13.43
N GLY A 27 11.03 18.30 -13.61
CA GLY A 27 10.27 19.29 -12.87
C GLY A 27 10.71 19.49 -11.42
N LEU A 28 11.96 19.17 -11.09
CA LEU A 28 12.50 19.29 -9.72
C LEU A 28 12.55 20.73 -9.21
N LEU A 29 12.75 21.69 -10.11
CA LEU A 29 12.73 23.13 -9.81
C LEU A 29 11.31 23.72 -9.75
N LEU A 30 10.27 22.90 -9.98
CA LEU A 30 8.88 23.30 -9.79
C LEU A 30 8.44 23.20 -8.32
N PHE A 31 9.15 22.47 -7.49
CA PHE A 31 8.84 22.40 -6.05
C PHE A 31 8.97 23.79 -5.42
N PRO A 32 7.93 24.28 -4.70
CA PRO A 32 7.93 25.60 -4.07
C PRO A 32 9.13 25.82 -3.13
N GLU A 33 9.53 24.77 -2.42
CA GLU A 33 10.64 24.78 -1.46
C GLU A 33 11.98 25.00 -2.15
N ALA A 34 12.21 24.35 -3.29
CA ALA A 34 13.43 24.57 -4.08
C ALA A 34 13.49 26.00 -4.62
N ARG A 35 12.38 26.51 -5.14
CA ARG A 35 12.29 27.89 -5.64
C ARG A 35 12.52 28.92 -4.53
N LYS A 36 11.89 28.72 -3.38
CA LYS A 36 12.09 29.59 -2.22
C LYS A 36 13.56 29.68 -1.85
N ARG A 37 14.26 28.55 -1.82
CA ARG A 37 15.66 28.49 -1.45
C ARG A 37 16.59 29.19 -2.46
N ILE A 38 16.28 29.08 -3.74
CA ILE A 38 17.01 29.77 -4.81
C ILE A 38 16.84 31.29 -4.68
N VAL A 39 15.62 31.75 -4.39
CA VAL A 39 15.34 33.17 -4.17
C VAL A 39 16.05 33.70 -2.91
N GLU A 40 16.12 32.92 -1.83
CA GLU A 40 16.88 33.27 -0.62
C GLU A 40 18.38 33.46 -0.89
N LYS A 41 18.93 32.79 -1.94
CA LYS A 41 20.30 32.99 -2.39
C LYS A 41 20.48 34.21 -3.34
N GLY A 42 19.42 34.97 -3.56
CA GLY A 42 19.48 36.22 -4.35
C GLY A 42 19.24 36.04 -5.86
N PHE A 43 18.81 34.84 -6.30
CA PHE A 43 18.49 34.60 -7.70
C PHE A 43 17.01 34.76 -7.99
N SER A 44 16.70 35.34 -9.17
CA SER A 44 15.35 35.28 -9.73
C SER A 44 15.19 34.04 -10.62
N ILE A 45 13.97 33.49 -10.68
CA ILE A 45 13.67 32.29 -11.46
C ILE A 45 12.67 32.63 -12.56
N THR A 46 12.99 32.28 -13.79
CA THR A 46 12.08 32.38 -14.93
C THR A 46 11.83 30.99 -15.49
N LEU A 47 10.55 30.55 -15.47
CA LEU A 47 10.14 29.27 -16.01
C LEU A 47 9.78 29.39 -17.48
N THR A 48 10.24 28.45 -18.31
CA THR A 48 9.92 28.43 -19.74
C THR A 48 9.82 27.01 -20.28
N LYS A 49 9.15 26.88 -21.43
CA LYS A 49 9.13 25.63 -22.19
C LYS A 49 10.31 25.55 -23.16
N PRO A 50 10.70 24.34 -23.59
CA PRO A 50 11.76 24.16 -24.56
C PRO A 50 11.41 24.79 -25.94
N GLY A 51 12.44 25.09 -26.75
CA GLY A 51 12.27 25.63 -28.08
C GLY A 51 12.30 27.16 -28.16
N ILE A 52 11.36 27.73 -28.90
CA ILE A 52 11.33 29.22 -29.18
C ILE A 52 11.07 29.99 -27.89
N GLU A 53 10.21 29.48 -27.00
CA GLU A 53 9.92 30.16 -25.72
C GLU A 53 11.18 30.31 -24.87
N ALA A 54 12.01 29.27 -24.77
CA ALA A 54 13.27 29.31 -24.04
C ALA A 54 14.24 30.35 -24.68
N ARG A 55 14.24 30.45 -26.01
CA ARG A 55 15.04 31.43 -26.70
C ARG A 55 14.59 32.87 -26.40
N ILE A 56 13.31 33.12 -26.48
CA ILE A 56 12.73 34.44 -26.17
C ILE A 56 13.01 34.82 -24.72
N ALA A 57 12.78 33.92 -23.78
CA ALA A 57 13.03 34.16 -22.36
C ALA A 57 14.52 34.46 -22.09
N PHE A 58 15.44 33.76 -22.78
CA PHE A 58 16.86 34.02 -22.69
C PHE A 58 17.23 35.42 -23.17
N GLU A 59 16.72 35.84 -24.32
CA GLU A 59 17.01 37.17 -24.88
C GLU A 59 16.40 38.31 -24.06
N LEU A 60 15.22 38.14 -23.52
CA LEU A 60 14.52 39.16 -22.77
C LEU A 60 15.00 39.31 -21.33
N GLU A 61 15.26 38.20 -20.67
CA GLU A 61 15.50 38.20 -19.22
C GLU A 61 16.90 37.72 -18.81
N ALA A 62 17.36 36.61 -19.34
CA ALA A 62 18.58 35.99 -18.87
C ALA A 62 19.84 36.70 -19.38
N ARG A 63 19.84 37.13 -20.64
CA ARG A 63 21.05 37.68 -21.27
C ARG A 63 21.62 38.93 -20.56
N ASN A 64 20.78 39.71 -19.95
CA ASN A 64 21.15 40.98 -19.31
C ASN A 64 21.22 40.92 -17.77
N ARG A 65 20.96 39.75 -17.16
CA ARG A 65 20.89 39.62 -15.71
C ARG A 65 21.70 38.40 -15.21
N LYS A 66 22.76 38.66 -14.49
CA LYS A 66 23.60 37.58 -13.91
C LYS A 66 22.90 36.76 -12.84
N ALA A 67 22.02 37.38 -12.07
CA ALA A 67 21.29 36.72 -10.96
C ALA A 67 19.94 36.11 -11.40
N VAL A 68 19.88 35.57 -12.63
CA VAL A 68 18.69 34.91 -13.17
C VAL A 68 18.98 33.44 -13.45
N ILE A 69 18.08 32.58 -13.01
CA ILE A 69 18.05 31.17 -13.42
C ILE A 69 16.87 30.98 -14.38
N LEU A 70 17.17 30.73 -15.64
CA LEU A 70 16.18 30.35 -16.64
C LEU A 70 15.97 28.84 -16.57
N VAL A 71 14.82 28.41 -16.05
CA VAL A 71 14.46 27.00 -15.94
C VAL A 71 13.68 26.56 -17.17
N VAL A 72 14.27 25.68 -17.97
CA VAL A 72 13.63 25.08 -19.15
C VAL A 72 13.02 23.74 -18.76
N GLN A 73 11.69 23.68 -18.78
CA GLN A 73 10.92 22.49 -18.44
C GLN A 73 10.98 21.47 -19.59
N GLY A 74 11.49 20.28 -19.32
CA GLY A 74 11.62 19.21 -20.30
C GLY A 74 13.02 19.08 -20.90
N SER A 75 13.16 18.18 -21.87
CA SER A 75 14.43 17.93 -22.55
C SER A 75 14.67 18.97 -23.61
N TRP A 76 15.78 19.66 -23.50
CA TRP A 76 16.18 20.69 -24.45
C TRP A 76 17.69 20.72 -24.62
N LYS A 77 18.14 20.98 -25.85
CA LYS A 77 19.57 21.26 -26.15
C LYS A 77 19.70 22.77 -26.46
N PRO A 78 20.34 23.53 -25.55
CA PRO A 78 20.57 24.94 -25.78
C PRO A 78 21.36 25.19 -27.07
N LEU A 79 20.98 26.22 -27.80
CA LEU A 79 21.69 26.66 -29.00
C LEU A 79 23.14 27.07 -28.67
N PRO A 80 24.09 26.99 -29.62
CA PRO A 80 25.50 27.30 -29.37
C PRO A 80 25.76 28.68 -28.77
N ASP A 81 25.03 29.69 -29.20
CA ASP A 81 25.14 31.06 -28.69
C ASP A 81 24.63 31.19 -27.25
N ILE A 82 23.53 30.51 -26.88
CA ILE A 82 23.05 30.44 -25.49
C ILE A 82 24.11 29.75 -24.62
N ARG A 83 24.67 28.63 -25.09
CA ARG A 83 25.71 27.89 -24.35
C ARG A 83 26.98 28.72 -24.12
N LEU A 84 27.34 29.59 -25.06
CA LEU A 84 28.50 30.47 -24.91
C LEU A 84 28.24 31.65 -23.98
N ALA A 85 26.97 32.10 -23.89
CA ALA A 85 26.58 33.27 -23.12
C ALA A 85 25.99 32.95 -21.74
N SER A 86 25.91 31.68 -21.35
CA SER A 86 25.30 31.24 -20.08
C SER A 86 25.99 30.01 -19.52
N THR A 87 25.86 29.80 -18.22
CA THR A 87 26.19 28.55 -17.57
C THR A 87 25.00 27.57 -17.69
N CYS A 88 25.15 26.54 -18.51
CA CYS A 88 24.11 25.51 -18.69
C CYS A 88 24.28 24.37 -17.70
N VAL A 89 23.27 24.10 -16.89
CA VAL A 89 23.23 23.01 -15.94
C VAL A 89 22.05 22.08 -16.23
N GLN A 90 22.21 20.79 -16.01
CA GLN A 90 21.12 19.83 -16.10
C GLN A 90 20.81 19.29 -14.73
N VAL A 91 19.54 19.30 -14.38
CA VAL A 91 19.01 18.77 -13.12
C VAL A 91 18.27 17.48 -13.41
N SER A 92 18.55 16.43 -12.65
CA SER A 92 17.87 15.16 -12.80
C SER A 92 17.87 14.35 -11.52
N PHE A 93 16.91 13.44 -11.38
CA PHE A 93 16.90 12.46 -10.28
C PHE A 93 18.18 11.62 -10.23
N ALA A 94 18.76 11.26 -11.38
CA ALA A 94 20.01 10.50 -11.44
C ALA A 94 21.19 11.21 -10.75
N VAL A 95 21.21 12.54 -10.75
CA VAL A 95 22.24 13.33 -10.07
C VAL A 95 21.96 13.46 -8.57
N LEU A 96 20.69 13.60 -8.19
CA LEU A 96 20.29 13.76 -6.79
C LEU A 96 20.27 12.44 -6.04
N PHE A 97 19.75 11.38 -6.67
CA PHE A 97 19.58 10.05 -6.12
C PHE A 97 20.31 8.99 -6.98
N PRO A 98 21.66 8.98 -7.00
CA PRO A 98 22.43 8.19 -7.95
C PRO A 98 22.29 6.67 -7.80
N PHE A 99 21.77 6.20 -6.66
CA PHE A 99 21.56 4.78 -6.41
C PHE A 99 20.16 4.29 -6.83
N LEU A 100 19.27 5.20 -7.24
CA LEU A 100 17.90 4.91 -7.61
C LEU A 100 17.64 5.19 -9.09
N ASP A 101 16.74 4.43 -9.70
CA ASP A 101 16.35 4.64 -11.09
C ASP A 101 15.47 5.89 -11.23
N ALA A 102 15.89 6.82 -12.08
CA ALA A 102 15.21 8.11 -12.26
C ALA A 102 13.76 7.97 -12.76
N LYS A 103 13.47 6.96 -13.60
CA LYS A 103 12.09 6.74 -14.10
C LYS A 103 11.17 6.27 -12.98
N ALA A 104 11.68 5.45 -12.07
CA ALA A 104 10.91 4.99 -10.92
C ALA A 104 10.60 6.12 -9.93
N LEU A 105 11.44 7.16 -9.85
CA LEU A 105 11.23 8.34 -8.99
C LEU A 105 10.27 9.37 -9.58
N SER A 106 10.01 9.31 -10.87
CA SER A 106 9.16 10.30 -11.57
C SER A 106 7.76 10.39 -10.95
N GLY A 107 7.30 11.61 -10.69
CA GLY A 107 5.97 11.87 -10.11
C GLY A 107 5.87 11.65 -8.59
N LEU A 108 6.98 11.44 -7.87
CA LEU A 108 6.95 11.43 -6.40
C LEU A 108 6.71 12.84 -5.86
N SER A 109 6.03 12.88 -4.70
CA SER A 109 5.82 14.13 -3.95
C SER A 109 7.11 14.64 -3.32
N TYR A 110 7.11 15.91 -2.96
CA TYR A 110 8.19 16.52 -2.16
C TYR A 110 8.46 15.74 -0.86
N ASN A 111 7.41 15.37 -0.12
CA ASN A 111 7.53 14.64 1.14
C ASN A 111 8.16 13.25 0.93
N SER A 112 7.73 12.54 -0.12
CA SER A 112 8.32 11.25 -0.49
C SER A 112 9.82 11.37 -0.78
N LEU A 113 10.24 12.42 -1.52
CA LEU A 113 11.66 12.67 -1.79
C LEU A 113 12.45 13.01 -0.52
N CYS A 114 11.85 13.76 0.41
CA CYS A 114 12.47 14.03 1.72
C CYS A 114 12.64 12.77 2.57
N THR A 115 11.67 11.86 2.52
CA THR A 115 11.78 10.57 3.22
C THR A 115 12.92 9.72 2.64
N LEU A 116 13.09 9.73 1.32
CA LEU A 116 14.15 8.99 0.64
C LEU A 116 15.55 9.58 0.86
N ASP A 117 15.65 10.87 1.15
CA ASP A 117 16.93 11.56 1.37
C ASP A 117 17.73 10.98 2.55
N GLY A 118 17.02 10.46 3.57
CA GLY A 118 17.61 9.81 4.74
C GLY A 118 17.96 8.32 4.55
N VAL A 119 17.60 7.71 3.41
CA VAL A 119 17.72 6.27 3.21
C VAL A 119 18.48 5.98 1.92
N ARG A 120 19.64 5.32 2.04
CA ARG A 120 20.47 4.96 0.86
C ARG A 120 20.54 3.45 0.72
N PRO A 121 20.22 2.90 -0.46
CA PRO A 121 20.47 1.48 -0.72
C PRO A 121 22.00 1.19 -0.76
N TYR A 122 22.37 -0.04 -0.45
CA TYR A 122 23.79 -0.46 -0.43
C TYR A 122 24.43 -0.54 -1.83
N GLU A 123 23.59 -0.69 -2.85
CA GLU A 123 24.02 -0.83 -4.25
C GLU A 123 23.11 -0.01 -5.17
N GLN A 124 23.56 0.20 -6.39
CA GLN A 124 22.74 0.85 -7.41
C GLN A 124 21.60 -0.06 -7.82
N LEU A 125 20.36 0.43 -7.66
CA LEU A 125 19.14 -0.29 -7.98
C LEU A 125 18.71 0.00 -9.44
N GLY A 126 18.31 -1.05 -10.17
CA GLY A 126 17.57 -0.87 -11.41
C GLY A 126 16.10 -0.47 -11.14
N TYR A 127 15.32 -0.32 -12.22
CA TYR A 127 13.92 0.13 -12.12
C TYR A 127 13.09 -0.68 -11.12
N ASP A 128 13.01 -2.01 -11.29
CA ASP A 128 12.21 -2.86 -10.40
C ASP A 128 12.70 -2.86 -8.95
N GLY A 129 14.03 -2.83 -8.76
CA GLY A 129 14.65 -2.71 -7.44
C GLY A 129 14.29 -1.38 -6.78
N THR A 130 14.31 -0.28 -7.54
CA THR A 130 13.91 1.04 -7.06
C THR A 130 12.43 1.07 -6.68
N VAL A 131 11.53 0.54 -7.50
CA VAL A 131 10.08 0.52 -7.18
C VAL A 131 9.80 -0.26 -5.90
N ARG A 132 10.48 -1.39 -5.69
CA ARG A 132 10.39 -2.15 -4.43
C ARG A 132 10.91 -1.35 -3.25
N PHE A 133 12.07 -0.74 -3.40
CA PHE A 133 12.67 0.13 -2.37
C PHE A 133 11.74 1.29 -1.98
N LEU A 134 11.07 1.90 -2.97
CA LEU A 134 10.06 2.93 -2.72
C LEU A 134 8.88 2.40 -1.90
N LEU A 135 8.35 1.23 -2.26
CA LEU A 135 7.22 0.64 -1.56
C LEU A 135 7.56 0.29 -0.10
N GLU A 136 8.76 -0.21 0.14
CA GLU A 136 9.24 -0.55 1.48
C GLU A 136 9.50 0.70 2.36
N ASN A 137 10.16 1.72 1.81
CA ASN A 137 10.60 2.86 2.59
C ASN A 137 9.56 3.98 2.72
N LEU A 138 8.68 4.15 1.73
CA LEU A 138 7.64 5.17 1.79
C LEU A 138 6.35 4.67 2.46
N TYR A 139 6.03 3.38 2.30
CA TYR A 139 4.77 2.81 2.77
C TYR A 139 4.93 1.68 3.80
N GLY A 140 6.17 1.32 4.14
CA GLY A 140 6.45 0.30 5.16
C GLY A 140 6.04 -1.13 4.75
N VAL A 141 5.90 -1.41 3.45
CA VAL A 141 5.45 -2.71 2.93
C VAL A 141 6.61 -3.69 2.86
N ASP A 142 6.59 -4.75 3.66
CA ASP A 142 7.57 -5.86 3.57
C ASP A 142 7.20 -6.80 2.43
N LEU A 143 7.84 -6.60 1.26
CA LEU A 143 7.62 -7.42 0.07
C LEU A 143 8.15 -8.86 0.19
N ASP A 144 9.15 -9.10 1.01
CA ASP A 144 9.69 -10.45 1.20
C ASP A 144 8.78 -11.28 2.11
N ALA A 145 8.18 -10.65 3.12
CA ALA A 145 7.11 -11.28 3.90
C ALA A 145 5.88 -11.54 3.03
N LEU A 146 5.54 -10.62 2.13
CA LEU A 146 4.43 -10.78 1.19
C LEU A 146 4.65 -11.97 0.24
N LYS A 147 5.85 -12.14 -0.33
CA LYS A 147 6.15 -13.26 -1.24
C LYS A 147 5.98 -14.62 -0.56
N LYS A 148 6.29 -14.70 0.74
CA LYS A 148 6.13 -15.96 1.51
C LYS A 148 4.66 -16.28 1.80
N PHE A 149 3.83 -15.27 1.99
CA PHE A 149 2.43 -15.39 2.42
C PHE A 149 1.53 -14.45 1.62
N GLN A 150 1.54 -14.58 0.30
CA GLN A 150 0.71 -13.76 -0.57
C GLN A 150 -0.74 -14.26 -0.48
N THR A 151 -1.57 -13.55 0.27
CA THR A 151 -3.01 -13.77 0.38
C THR A 151 -3.76 -12.59 -0.18
N ARG A 152 -5.02 -12.83 -0.50
CA ARG A 152 -5.95 -11.82 -1.03
C ARG A 152 -6.11 -10.66 -0.05
N GLU A 153 -6.27 -10.98 1.23
CA GLU A 153 -6.43 -10.01 2.31
C GLU A 153 -5.20 -9.10 2.47
N ARG A 154 -4.01 -9.69 2.43
CA ARG A 154 -2.76 -8.91 2.52
C ARG A 154 -2.53 -8.00 1.34
N VAL A 155 -2.81 -8.47 0.13
CA VAL A 155 -2.73 -7.62 -1.05
C VAL A 155 -3.76 -6.50 -0.98
N LEU A 156 -4.99 -6.79 -0.52
CA LEU A 156 -6.01 -5.77 -0.30
C LEU A 156 -5.57 -4.73 0.75
N ALA A 157 -4.97 -5.18 1.86
CA ALA A 157 -4.44 -4.29 2.88
C ALA A 157 -3.38 -3.35 2.32
N ILE A 158 -2.45 -3.87 1.51
CA ILE A 158 -1.41 -3.06 0.87
C ILE A 158 -2.01 -2.05 -0.12
N LEU A 159 -2.98 -2.47 -0.93
CA LEU A 159 -3.69 -1.55 -1.83
C LEU A 159 -4.33 -0.40 -1.05
N LEU A 160 -5.00 -0.70 0.06
CA LEU A 160 -5.62 0.30 0.91
C LEU A 160 -4.59 1.22 1.56
N ASP A 161 -3.55 0.66 2.17
CA ASP A 161 -2.52 1.42 2.88
C ASP A 161 -1.81 2.39 1.93
N VAL A 162 -1.37 1.90 0.77
CA VAL A 162 -0.65 2.70 -0.22
C VAL A 162 -1.55 3.74 -0.91
N LEU A 163 -2.76 3.34 -1.33
CA LEU A 163 -3.64 4.27 -2.06
C LEU A 163 -4.24 5.35 -1.16
N PHE A 164 -4.42 5.10 0.13
CA PHE A 164 -4.94 6.08 1.08
C PHE A 164 -3.86 6.74 1.94
N HIS A 165 -2.60 6.48 1.64
CA HIS A 165 -1.49 7.22 2.24
C HIS A 165 -1.58 8.73 1.93
N GLN A 166 -0.97 9.56 2.79
CA GLN A 166 -0.96 11.03 2.61
C GLN A 166 -0.35 11.43 1.26
N ASP A 167 0.74 10.78 0.89
CA ASP A 167 1.39 10.96 -0.40
C ASP A 167 0.84 9.95 -1.41
N ALA A 168 0.28 10.46 -2.50
CA ALA A 168 -0.24 9.61 -3.57
C ALA A 168 0.90 8.81 -4.23
N PRO A 169 0.69 7.51 -4.49
CA PRO A 169 1.67 6.69 -5.19
C PRO A 169 1.85 7.16 -6.63
N ASN A 170 3.09 7.11 -7.11
CA ASN A 170 3.39 7.41 -8.51
C ASN A 170 3.02 6.22 -9.43
N ILE A 171 3.12 6.43 -10.74
CA ILE A 171 2.73 5.44 -11.75
C ILE A 171 3.53 4.14 -11.65
N SER A 172 4.79 4.21 -11.22
CA SER A 172 5.65 3.03 -11.04
C SER A 172 5.17 2.14 -9.91
N ILE A 173 4.80 2.73 -8.78
CA ILE A 173 4.20 2.04 -7.64
C ILE A 173 2.84 1.46 -8.01
N LEU A 174 1.97 2.25 -8.68
CA LEU A 174 0.66 1.77 -9.16
C LEU A 174 0.80 0.56 -10.09
N THR A 175 1.82 0.54 -10.95
CA THR A 175 2.09 -0.58 -11.84
C THR A 175 2.48 -1.85 -11.05
N LEU A 176 3.31 -1.72 -10.03
CA LEU A 176 3.65 -2.85 -9.15
C LEU A 176 2.42 -3.34 -8.36
N LEU A 177 1.60 -2.44 -7.84
CA LEU A 177 0.35 -2.79 -7.14
C LEU A 177 -0.62 -3.58 -8.04
N LYS A 178 -0.76 -3.20 -9.32
CA LYS A 178 -1.55 -3.96 -10.30
C LYS A 178 -1.00 -5.37 -10.48
N GLN A 179 0.32 -5.52 -10.61
CA GLN A 179 0.96 -6.83 -10.74
C GLN A 179 0.70 -7.71 -9.50
N LEU A 180 0.75 -7.14 -8.29
CA LEU A 180 0.44 -7.85 -7.06
C LEU A 180 -1.04 -8.25 -6.94
N ALA A 181 -1.96 -7.42 -7.44
CA ALA A 181 -3.40 -7.68 -7.39
C ALA A 181 -3.88 -8.68 -8.45
N ARG A 182 -3.23 -8.73 -9.61
CA ARG A 182 -3.66 -9.51 -10.78
C ARG A 182 -3.89 -11.00 -10.52
N PRO A 183 -3.08 -11.72 -9.72
CA PRO A 183 -3.33 -13.13 -9.41
C PRO A 183 -4.67 -13.39 -8.72
N PHE A 184 -5.21 -12.41 -7.98
CA PHE A 184 -6.43 -12.55 -7.17
C PHE A 184 -7.68 -11.99 -7.85
N TRP A 185 -7.54 -10.92 -8.64
CA TRP A 185 -8.67 -10.19 -9.22
C TRP A 185 -8.65 -10.13 -10.75
N GLY A 186 -7.64 -10.72 -11.40
CA GLY A 186 -7.55 -10.74 -12.86
C GLY A 186 -7.60 -9.34 -13.46
N VAL A 187 -8.52 -9.12 -14.39
CA VAL A 187 -8.70 -7.83 -15.08
C VAL A 187 -9.17 -6.72 -14.12
N LYS A 188 -9.94 -7.05 -13.08
CA LYS A 188 -10.39 -6.06 -12.07
C LYS A 188 -9.24 -5.38 -11.32
N ALA A 189 -8.04 -5.98 -11.30
CA ALA A 189 -6.86 -5.38 -10.69
C ALA A 189 -6.52 -3.99 -11.26
N GLU A 190 -6.86 -3.72 -12.52
CA GLU A 190 -6.65 -2.42 -13.15
C GLU A 190 -7.52 -1.31 -12.51
N GLU A 191 -8.72 -1.67 -12.06
CA GLU A 191 -9.65 -0.75 -11.42
C GLU A 191 -9.34 -0.59 -9.92
N LEU A 192 -8.87 -1.66 -9.27
CA LEU A 192 -8.60 -1.65 -7.82
C LEU A 192 -7.44 -0.76 -7.38
N VAL A 193 -6.61 -0.26 -8.30
CA VAL A 193 -5.58 0.74 -8.01
C VAL A 193 -6.10 2.18 -8.10
N ILE A 194 -7.40 2.36 -8.29
CA ILE A 194 -8.09 3.65 -8.25
C ILE A 194 -8.84 3.73 -6.92
N ARG A 195 -8.62 4.80 -6.15
CA ARG A 195 -9.19 4.99 -4.79
C ARG A 195 -10.69 4.75 -4.75
N GLU A 196 -11.44 5.40 -5.63
CA GLU A 196 -12.89 5.35 -5.68
C GLU A 196 -13.41 3.94 -6.00
N SER A 197 -12.75 3.26 -6.94
CA SER A 197 -13.09 1.89 -7.35
C SER A 197 -12.78 0.90 -6.23
N LEU A 198 -11.66 1.07 -5.53
CA LEU A 198 -11.29 0.23 -4.38
C LEU A 198 -12.31 0.40 -3.23
N LEU A 199 -12.71 1.64 -2.91
CA LEU A 199 -13.76 1.88 -1.91
C LEU A 199 -15.10 1.29 -2.33
N ALA A 200 -15.48 1.44 -3.61
CA ALA A 200 -16.71 0.84 -4.13
C ALA A 200 -16.66 -0.69 -4.04
N TYR A 201 -15.51 -1.30 -4.35
CA TYR A 201 -15.28 -2.73 -4.20
C TYR A 201 -15.48 -3.18 -2.75
N ILE A 202 -14.83 -2.52 -1.79
CA ILE A 202 -14.96 -2.86 -0.36
C ILE A 202 -16.40 -2.71 0.10
N ARG A 203 -17.06 -1.60 -0.25
CA ARG A 203 -18.51 -1.40 0.07
C ARG A 203 -19.39 -2.47 -0.57
N GLY A 204 -19.03 -2.93 -1.78
CA GLY A 204 -19.69 -4.04 -2.46
C GLY A 204 -19.58 -5.36 -1.71
N LEU A 205 -18.42 -5.66 -1.11
CA LEU A 205 -18.20 -6.87 -0.31
C LEU A 205 -19.19 -7.02 0.86
N TRP A 206 -19.67 -5.89 1.41
CA TRP A 206 -20.65 -5.85 2.49
C TRP A 206 -22.10 -6.04 2.01
N LYS A 207 -22.37 -5.84 0.72
CA LYS A 207 -23.74 -5.73 0.17
C LYS A 207 -24.16 -6.88 -0.73
N THR A 208 -23.22 -7.62 -1.33
CA THR A 208 -23.55 -8.62 -2.36
C THR A 208 -23.53 -10.04 -1.85
N LYS A 209 -24.63 -10.78 -2.10
CA LYS A 209 -24.80 -12.19 -1.73
C LYS A 209 -24.10 -13.20 -2.67
N ASP A 210 -23.71 -12.79 -3.89
CA ASP A 210 -23.51 -13.73 -4.99
C ASP A 210 -22.06 -13.87 -5.51
N SER A 211 -21.05 -13.42 -4.79
CA SER A 211 -19.69 -13.61 -5.27
C SER A 211 -18.81 -14.33 -4.25
N ALA A 212 -18.03 -15.30 -4.72
CA ALA A 212 -16.91 -15.89 -3.98
C ALA A 212 -15.94 -14.81 -3.42
N ASP A 213 -16.06 -13.58 -3.92
CA ASP A 213 -15.34 -12.39 -3.48
C ASP A 213 -15.78 -11.89 -2.10
N CYS A 214 -16.98 -12.25 -1.63
CA CYS A 214 -17.53 -11.81 -0.34
C CYS A 214 -16.82 -12.42 0.88
N VAL A 215 -16.02 -13.46 0.69
CA VAL A 215 -15.38 -14.19 1.77
C VAL A 215 -13.93 -13.74 1.90
N LEU A 216 -13.73 -12.49 2.28
CA LEU A 216 -12.44 -11.99 2.75
C LEU A 216 -12.35 -12.17 4.26
N ASP A 217 -11.22 -12.66 4.71
CA ASP A 217 -10.92 -12.72 6.14
C ASP A 217 -10.47 -11.32 6.64
N PHE A 218 -11.43 -10.51 7.06
CA PHE A 218 -11.16 -9.20 7.67
C PHE A 218 -10.45 -9.29 9.04
N SER A 219 -10.25 -10.49 9.58
CA SER A 219 -9.43 -10.69 10.77
C SER A 219 -7.94 -10.83 10.47
N ASP A 220 -7.52 -10.85 9.20
CA ASP A 220 -6.09 -10.75 8.88
C ASP A 220 -5.50 -9.51 9.58
N PRO A 221 -4.44 -9.66 10.39
CA PRO A 221 -3.94 -8.57 11.24
C PRO A 221 -3.53 -7.32 10.46
N LEU A 222 -3.01 -7.49 9.24
CA LEU A 222 -2.63 -6.37 8.40
C LEU A 222 -3.86 -5.65 7.84
N LEU A 223 -4.82 -6.42 7.31
CA LEU A 223 -6.06 -5.85 6.78
C LEU A 223 -6.87 -5.16 7.87
N SER A 224 -7.00 -5.78 9.04
CA SER A 224 -7.70 -5.21 10.20
C SER A 224 -7.06 -3.90 10.65
N LYS A 225 -5.73 -3.85 10.76
CA LYS A 225 -4.99 -2.62 11.14
C LYS A 225 -5.25 -1.49 10.15
N VAL A 226 -5.14 -1.77 8.85
CA VAL A 226 -5.32 -0.75 7.80
C VAL A 226 -6.78 -0.28 7.76
N MET A 227 -7.73 -1.19 7.84
CA MET A 227 -9.17 -0.87 7.88
C MET A 227 -9.51 0.02 9.08
N ASN A 228 -9.01 -0.31 10.28
CA ASN A 228 -9.19 0.51 11.47
C ASN A 228 -8.61 1.92 11.30
N GLY A 229 -7.41 2.03 10.69
CA GLY A 229 -6.81 3.33 10.37
C GLY A 229 -7.68 4.17 9.43
N LEU A 230 -8.25 3.56 8.40
CA LEU A 230 -9.15 4.23 7.45
C LEU A 230 -10.49 4.63 8.08
N ILE A 231 -10.97 3.87 9.04
CA ILE A 231 -12.15 4.21 9.83
C ILE A 231 -11.88 5.42 10.72
N VAL A 232 -10.79 5.38 11.49
CA VAL A 232 -10.38 6.48 12.38
C VAL A 232 -10.15 7.78 11.60
N SER A 233 -9.59 7.69 10.40
CA SER A 233 -9.38 8.85 9.51
C SER A 233 -10.65 9.34 8.81
N GLY A 234 -11.78 8.63 8.95
CA GLY A 234 -13.05 8.99 8.31
C GLY A 234 -13.13 8.68 6.80
N VAL A 235 -12.15 7.98 6.25
CA VAL A 235 -12.16 7.53 4.84
C VAL A 235 -13.23 6.45 4.63
N ILE A 236 -13.33 5.52 5.59
CA ILE A 236 -14.39 4.52 5.66
C ILE A 236 -15.25 4.87 6.86
N THR A 237 -16.51 5.19 6.62
CA THR A 237 -17.45 5.44 7.70
C THR A 237 -17.96 4.12 8.26
N THR A 238 -17.82 3.91 9.57
CA THR A 238 -18.44 2.80 10.32
C THR A 238 -19.88 3.05 10.64
N GLU A 239 -20.63 3.76 9.84
CA GLU A 239 -22.09 3.61 9.92
C GLU A 239 -22.46 2.19 9.48
N HIS A 240 -21.99 1.20 10.26
CA HIS A 240 -22.69 -0.05 10.42
C HIS A 240 -24.05 0.27 11.00
N THR A 241 -24.91 0.79 10.15
CA THR A 241 -26.32 0.79 10.51
C THR A 241 -26.64 -0.68 10.81
N LYS A 242 -27.49 -0.96 11.77
CA LYS A 242 -28.00 -2.33 12.04
C LYS A 242 -28.39 -3.07 10.75
N LYS A 243 -28.73 -2.33 9.71
CA LYS A 243 -29.07 -2.81 8.36
C LYS A 243 -27.86 -3.38 7.61
N GLU A 244 -26.67 -2.77 7.71
CA GLU A 244 -25.45 -3.29 7.05
C GLU A 244 -24.90 -4.51 7.80
N ALA A 245 -24.93 -4.48 9.13
CA ALA A 245 -24.59 -5.63 9.96
C ALA A 245 -25.52 -6.83 9.67
N THR A 246 -26.83 -6.57 9.53
CA THR A 246 -27.81 -7.60 9.16
C THR A 246 -27.56 -8.15 7.76
N ALA A 247 -27.28 -7.29 6.78
CA ALA A 247 -26.94 -7.74 5.42
C ALA A 247 -25.67 -8.59 5.41
N ARG A 248 -24.64 -8.21 6.18
CA ARG A 248 -23.40 -9.00 6.31
C ARG A 248 -23.65 -10.33 6.99
N PHE A 249 -24.44 -10.37 8.06
CA PHE A 249 -24.83 -11.62 8.70
C PHE A 249 -25.50 -12.59 7.72
N GLU A 250 -26.44 -12.10 6.90
CA GLU A 250 -27.13 -12.92 5.91
C GLU A 250 -26.19 -13.52 4.87
N VAL A 251 -25.18 -12.75 4.40
CA VAL A 251 -24.19 -13.25 3.47
C VAL A 251 -23.35 -14.36 4.08
N ILE A 252 -22.85 -14.18 5.31
CA ILE A 252 -22.00 -15.18 5.96
C ILE A 252 -22.80 -16.43 6.30
N ILE A 253 -24.02 -16.31 6.82
CA ILE A 253 -24.88 -17.45 7.12
C ILE A 253 -25.18 -18.27 5.86
N ALA A 254 -25.55 -17.61 4.76
CA ALA A 254 -25.82 -18.30 3.50
C ALA A 254 -24.56 -19.06 3.00
N TYR A 255 -23.40 -18.44 3.06
CA TYR A 255 -22.14 -19.09 2.69
C TYR A 255 -21.85 -20.33 3.55
N ILE A 256 -22.04 -20.24 4.87
CA ILE A 256 -21.81 -21.37 5.79
C ILE A 256 -22.83 -22.46 5.53
N ASP A 257 -24.10 -22.12 5.36
CA ASP A 257 -25.16 -23.08 5.08
C ASP A 257 -24.92 -23.88 3.80
N ASP A 258 -24.41 -23.23 2.75
CA ASP A 258 -24.02 -23.88 1.49
C ASP A 258 -22.79 -24.79 1.66
N ARG A 259 -21.90 -24.48 2.61
CA ARG A 259 -20.67 -25.25 2.88
C ARG A 259 -20.92 -26.45 3.78
N ILE A 260 -21.83 -26.39 4.75
CA ILE A 260 -22.11 -27.48 5.70
C ILE A 260 -22.30 -28.86 5.01
N PRO A 261 -23.09 -29.00 3.92
CA PRO A 261 -23.29 -30.26 3.25
C PRO A 261 -22.05 -30.86 2.58
N VAL A 262 -21.13 -29.97 2.12
CA VAL A 262 -19.95 -30.33 1.30
C VAL A 262 -18.65 -30.39 2.10
N ILE A 263 -18.66 -30.14 3.41
CA ILE A 263 -17.49 -30.31 4.27
C ILE A 263 -16.99 -31.76 4.18
N GLN A 264 -15.78 -31.95 3.69
CA GLN A 264 -15.16 -33.26 3.45
C GLN A 264 -14.34 -33.77 4.64
N ASN A 265 -14.54 -33.25 5.83
CA ASN A 265 -13.76 -33.58 7.03
C ASN A 265 -12.25 -33.29 6.86
N GLN A 266 -11.90 -32.29 6.04
CA GLN A 266 -10.54 -31.80 5.93
C GLN A 266 -10.31 -30.64 6.89
N GLN A 267 -9.13 -30.60 7.46
CA GLN A 267 -8.70 -29.53 8.37
C GLN A 267 -8.88 -28.12 7.76
N ASN A 268 -8.59 -27.96 6.47
CA ASN A 268 -8.68 -26.67 5.79
C ASN A 268 -10.11 -26.10 5.76
N ASP A 269 -11.13 -26.97 5.68
CA ASP A 269 -12.53 -26.54 5.72
C ASP A 269 -12.85 -25.79 7.03
N TRP A 270 -12.31 -26.29 8.15
CA TRP A 270 -12.52 -25.69 9.47
C TRP A 270 -11.74 -24.41 9.68
N PHE A 271 -10.54 -24.30 9.11
CA PHE A 271 -9.76 -23.07 9.16
C PHE A 271 -10.39 -21.95 8.34
N GLU A 272 -11.05 -22.27 7.23
CA GLU A 272 -11.79 -21.28 6.43
C GLU A 272 -13.05 -20.79 7.16
N LEU A 273 -13.72 -21.68 7.91
CA LEU A 273 -14.97 -21.31 8.61
C LEU A 273 -14.74 -20.60 9.94
N ALA A 274 -13.65 -20.88 10.65
CA ALA A 274 -13.42 -20.33 11.98
C ALA A 274 -13.43 -18.78 12.03
N PRO A 275 -12.78 -18.04 11.11
CA PRO A 275 -12.86 -16.59 11.08
C PRO A 275 -14.29 -16.07 10.85
N LEU A 276 -15.06 -16.71 9.99
CA LEU A 276 -16.44 -16.34 9.69
C LEU A 276 -17.36 -16.54 10.87
N LEU A 277 -17.15 -17.65 11.62
CA LEU A 277 -17.89 -17.89 12.87
C LEU A 277 -17.59 -16.83 13.93
N GLY A 278 -16.34 -16.39 14.02
CA GLY A 278 -15.97 -15.27 14.88
C GLY A 278 -16.67 -13.98 14.50
N GLU A 279 -16.72 -13.68 13.21
CA GLU A 279 -17.43 -12.49 12.70
C GLU A 279 -18.94 -12.57 12.96
N LEU A 280 -19.56 -13.72 12.71
CA LEU A 280 -20.98 -13.93 13.04
C LEU A 280 -21.29 -13.65 14.51
N GLY A 281 -20.43 -14.13 15.43
CA GLY A 281 -20.59 -13.89 16.86
C GLY A 281 -20.60 -12.41 17.21
N VAL A 282 -19.72 -11.60 16.59
CA VAL A 282 -19.70 -10.15 16.76
C VAL A 282 -20.98 -9.50 16.19
N LEU A 283 -21.36 -9.87 14.95
CA LEU A 283 -22.55 -9.32 14.30
C LEU A 283 -23.83 -9.59 15.09
N VAL A 284 -24.00 -10.80 15.63
CA VAL A 284 -25.14 -11.15 16.49
C VAL A 284 -25.19 -10.24 17.74
N HIS A 285 -24.02 -10.00 18.34
CA HIS A 285 -23.90 -9.12 19.50
C HIS A 285 -24.26 -7.65 19.15
N GLU A 286 -23.85 -7.18 17.99
CA GLU A 286 -24.15 -5.81 17.53
C GLU A 286 -25.61 -5.61 17.12
N ILE A 287 -26.20 -6.58 16.41
CA ILE A 287 -27.56 -6.48 15.87
C ILE A 287 -28.61 -6.58 16.97
N GLN A 288 -28.39 -7.42 17.99
CA GLN A 288 -29.28 -7.64 19.13
C GLN A 288 -30.72 -7.98 18.71
N ASN A 289 -30.89 -8.95 17.79
CA ASN A 289 -32.17 -9.43 17.28
C ASN A 289 -32.36 -10.90 17.58
N ASN A 290 -33.48 -11.28 18.20
CA ASN A 290 -33.76 -12.65 18.60
C ASN A 290 -33.79 -13.61 17.41
N THR A 291 -34.42 -13.25 16.29
CA THR A 291 -34.48 -14.10 15.10
C THR A 291 -33.07 -14.41 14.52
N ILE A 292 -32.19 -13.41 14.55
CA ILE A 292 -30.79 -13.57 14.12
C ILE A 292 -30.02 -14.43 15.09
N SER A 293 -30.24 -14.26 16.39
CA SER A 293 -29.65 -15.11 17.44
C SER A 293 -30.08 -16.58 17.32
N ASP A 294 -31.36 -16.82 17.02
CA ASP A 294 -31.87 -18.18 16.82
C ASP A 294 -31.26 -18.85 15.58
N ARG A 295 -31.19 -18.13 14.46
CA ARG A 295 -30.53 -18.64 13.24
C ARG A 295 -29.04 -18.93 13.44
N TYR A 296 -28.35 -18.05 14.14
CA TYR A 296 -26.94 -18.27 14.51
C TYR A 296 -26.80 -19.57 15.34
N SER A 297 -27.62 -19.73 16.37
CA SER A 297 -27.60 -20.90 17.25
C SER A 297 -27.89 -22.20 16.50
N ASP A 298 -28.84 -22.18 15.54
CA ASP A 298 -29.12 -23.34 14.70
C ASP A 298 -27.92 -23.71 13.80
N THR A 299 -27.35 -22.70 13.13
CA THR A 299 -26.16 -22.92 12.27
C THR A 299 -24.97 -23.43 13.06
N ILE A 300 -24.70 -22.88 14.26
CA ILE A 300 -23.64 -23.37 15.16
C ILE A 300 -23.92 -24.81 15.59
N SER A 301 -25.14 -25.15 15.88
CA SER A 301 -25.53 -26.55 16.29
C SER A 301 -25.25 -27.53 15.16
N ARG A 302 -25.62 -27.22 13.92
CA ARG A 302 -25.35 -28.06 12.75
C ARG A 302 -23.86 -28.19 12.47
N LEU A 303 -23.09 -27.09 12.59
CA LEU A 303 -21.63 -27.12 12.46
C LEU A 303 -20.97 -27.94 13.54
N ASN A 304 -21.41 -27.83 14.80
CA ASN A 304 -20.87 -28.62 15.91
C ASN A 304 -21.07 -30.12 15.70
N GLN A 305 -22.22 -30.55 15.17
CA GLN A 305 -22.43 -31.97 14.82
C GLN A 305 -21.42 -32.43 13.75
N ARG A 306 -21.18 -31.63 12.71
CA ARG A 306 -20.17 -31.92 11.66
C ARG A 306 -18.76 -31.95 12.25
N PHE A 307 -18.43 -30.97 13.09
CA PHE A 307 -17.12 -30.85 13.73
C PHE A 307 -16.85 -32.03 14.65
N GLN A 308 -17.85 -32.50 15.42
CA GLN A 308 -17.75 -33.69 16.25
C GLN A 308 -17.44 -34.91 15.39
N GLY A 309 -18.12 -35.08 14.25
CA GLY A 309 -17.82 -36.14 13.29
C GLY A 309 -16.38 -36.09 12.77
N PHE A 310 -15.89 -34.88 12.42
CA PHE A 310 -14.50 -34.67 12.01
C PHE A 310 -13.52 -35.07 13.12
N VAL A 311 -13.71 -34.55 14.33
CA VAL A 311 -12.81 -34.86 15.46
C VAL A 311 -12.80 -36.36 15.75
N THR A 312 -13.95 -37.01 15.76
CA THR A 312 -14.04 -38.44 16.00
C THR A 312 -13.31 -39.26 14.93
N SER A 313 -13.45 -38.91 13.66
CA SER A 313 -12.80 -39.62 12.55
C SER A 313 -11.31 -39.32 12.39
N CYS A 314 -10.84 -38.12 12.78
CA CYS A 314 -9.49 -37.67 12.56
C CYS A 314 -8.64 -37.59 13.85
N TYR A 315 -9.19 -37.98 15.01
CA TYR A 315 -8.54 -37.78 16.32
C TYR A 315 -7.11 -38.31 16.36
N SER A 316 -6.91 -39.53 15.87
CA SER A 316 -5.61 -40.20 15.85
C SER A 316 -4.59 -39.54 14.91
N SER A 317 -5.06 -38.84 13.86
CA SER A 317 -4.23 -38.17 12.86
C SER A 317 -4.01 -36.69 13.13
N LEU A 318 -4.73 -36.10 14.08
CA LEU A 318 -4.59 -34.67 14.41
C LEU A 318 -3.15 -34.25 14.75
N TYR A 319 -2.39 -35.16 15.36
CA TYR A 319 -0.99 -34.93 15.72
C TYR A 319 -0.04 -34.88 14.52
N SER A 320 -0.36 -35.58 13.45
CA SER A 320 0.44 -35.65 12.23
C SER A 320 0.05 -34.61 11.19
N LEU A 321 -1.02 -33.83 11.41
CA LEU A 321 -1.45 -32.79 10.51
C LEU A 321 -0.39 -31.68 10.46
N SER A 322 0.17 -31.45 9.28
CA SER A 322 1.08 -30.35 9.03
C SER A 322 0.28 -29.13 8.62
N GLY A 323 0.29 -28.10 9.46
CA GLY A 323 -0.23 -26.79 9.06
C GLY A 323 0.74 -26.08 8.11
N MET A 324 0.35 -25.86 6.88
CA MET A 324 1.18 -25.09 5.95
C MET A 324 1.23 -23.59 6.31
N ARG A 325 0.20 -23.07 6.92
CA ARG A 325 0.02 -21.64 7.17
C ARG A 325 0.10 -21.25 8.64
N TYR A 326 -0.50 -22.08 9.51
CA TYR A 326 -0.55 -21.87 10.96
C TYR A 326 -0.35 -23.19 11.69
N PRO A 327 0.14 -23.17 12.93
CA PRO A 327 0.24 -24.39 13.73
C PRO A 327 -1.17 -24.95 14.02
N VAL A 328 -1.38 -26.21 13.68
CA VAL A 328 -2.67 -26.90 13.85
C VAL A 328 -2.93 -27.26 15.31
N THR A 329 -1.86 -27.51 16.04
CA THR A 329 -1.93 -27.90 17.46
C THR A 329 -1.02 -27.01 18.29
N VAL A 330 -1.37 -26.81 19.55
CA VAL A 330 -0.58 -26.01 20.50
C VAL A 330 0.87 -26.48 20.58
N THR A 331 1.10 -27.78 20.46
CA THR A 331 2.45 -28.38 20.46
C THR A 331 3.34 -27.90 19.31
N LYS A 332 2.77 -27.45 18.21
CA LYS A 332 3.50 -26.94 17.02
C LYS A 332 3.74 -25.42 17.02
N VAL A 333 3.15 -24.70 17.98
CA VAL A 333 3.27 -23.22 18.03
C VAL A 333 4.72 -22.77 18.19
N LEU A 334 5.48 -23.42 19.07
CA LEU A 334 6.89 -23.05 19.31
C LEU A 334 7.76 -23.34 18.09
N ASP A 335 7.54 -24.45 17.40
CA ASP A 335 8.28 -24.78 16.18
C ASP A 335 7.95 -23.80 15.05
N TYR A 336 6.68 -23.42 14.93
CA TYR A 336 6.23 -22.38 14.01
C TYR A 336 6.90 -21.04 14.32
N MET A 337 6.94 -20.62 15.59
CA MET A 337 7.60 -19.37 16.00
C MET A 337 9.10 -19.41 15.72
N ARG A 338 9.75 -20.54 15.91
CA ARG A 338 11.19 -20.69 15.60
C ARG A 338 11.48 -20.54 14.12
N ALA A 339 10.58 -21.05 13.26
CA ALA A 339 10.70 -20.98 11.82
C ALA A 339 10.46 -19.57 11.22
N GLN A 340 9.88 -18.63 11.99
CA GLN A 340 9.69 -17.25 11.54
C GLN A 340 11.00 -16.46 11.60
N ASN A 341 11.27 -15.61 10.62
CA ASN A 341 12.51 -14.80 10.54
C ASN A 341 12.49 -13.50 11.36
N ALA A 342 11.57 -13.34 12.31
CA ALA A 342 11.49 -12.13 13.13
C ALA A 342 12.59 -12.11 14.22
N HIS A 343 13.25 -10.96 14.41
CA HIS A 343 14.30 -10.77 15.41
C HIS A 343 13.78 -10.81 16.85
N LYS A 344 12.54 -10.37 17.07
CA LYS A 344 11.87 -10.42 18.38
C LYS A 344 10.53 -11.10 18.23
N LYS A 345 10.21 -12.03 19.11
CA LYS A 345 9.00 -12.82 19.10
C LYS A 345 8.38 -12.82 20.48
N ALA A 346 7.07 -12.65 20.55
CA ALA A 346 6.31 -12.77 21.79
C ALA A 346 5.19 -13.78 21.57
N LEU A 347 4.97 -14.68 22.52
CA LEU A 347 3.83 -15.57 22.58
C LEU A 347 2.92 -15.08 23.71
N ILE A 348 1.71 -14.68 23.34
CA ILE A 348 0.67 -14.33 24.29
C ILE A 348 -0.35 -15.46 24.29
N VAL A 349 -0.54 -16.11 25.43
CA VAL A 349 -1.53 -17.19 25.60
C VAL A 349 -2.69 -16.62 26.39
N ILE A 350 -3.88 -16.63 25.79
CA ILE A 350 -5.12 -16.22 26.44
C ILE A 350 -6.01 -17.45 26.52
N ASP A 351 -6.15 -18.01 27.71
CA ASP A 351 -6.97 -19.19 27.93
C ASP A 351 -8.46 -18.82 28.03
N GLY A 352 -9.32 -19.68 27.53
CA GLY A 352 -10.77 -19.52 27.58
C GLY A 352 -11.37 -18.47 26.64
N MET A 353 -10.55 -17.78 25.82
CA MET A 353 -11.03 -16.83 24.84
C MET A 353 -11.53 -17.56 23.59
N ASN A 354 -12.76 -17.31 23.19
CA ASN A 354 -13.25 -17.80 21.90
C ASN A 354 -12.93 -16.80 20.76
N ILE A 355 -13.09 -17.24 19.50
CA ILE A 355 -12.65 -16.50 18.33
C ILE A 355 -13.42 -15.17 18.11
N TRP A 356 -14.68 -15.06 18.56
CA TRP A 356 -15.43 -13.82 18.45
C TRP A 356 -14.98 -12.79 19.49
N GLN A 357 -14.61 -13.20 20.69
CA GLN A 357 -14.02 -12.33 21.71
C GLN A 357 -12.67 -11.79 21.26
N TRP A 358 -11.85 -12.63 20.61
CA TRP A 358 -10.59 -12.20 19.97
C TRP A 358 -10.82 -11.11 18.92
N ARG A 359 -11.94 -11.18 18.19
CA ARG A 359 -12.25 -10.16 17.17
C ARG A 359 -12.76 -8.84 17.72
N MET A 360 -13.20 -8.81 18.96
CA MET A 360 -13.64 -7.58 19.63
C MET A 360 -12.49 -6.78 20.25
N LEU A 361 -11.33 -7.42 20.49
CA LEU A 361 -10.09 -6.81 20.98
C LEU A 361 -9.31 -6.14 19.87
#